data_b740a0aabf8a88f4b16d8e7dd92753ec
#
_entry.id   b740a0aabf8a88f4b16d8e7dd92753ec
#
_cell.length_a   1.000
_cell.length_b   1.000
_cell.length_c   1.000
_cell.angle_alpha   90.00
_cell.angle_beta   90.00
_cell.angle_gamma   90.00
#
_symmetry.space_group_name_H-M   'P 1'
#
loop_
_entity.id
_entity.type
_entity.pdbx_description
1 polymer ?
#
loop_
_entity_poly.entity_id
_entity_poly.type
_entity_poly.pdbx_seq_one_letter_code
_entity_poly.pdbx_strand_id
1 'polypeptide(L)'
;MKLCADILYWRLKEELTGVLFHGRKNSTLILNRPEFYLDRSQSFEENSVYVCSADHLPQTPELGENVCLVCLGEHWNLNAYYERCSVILIHGSQDIFRIFNLVQEVFNQYDTWEERLWFILRHGAALSQMLDASRGIFENPMLLIGSDFRYLGVTEEEYLKKQLGLQLDTQSFDVEKMATFLSLHDMSNYVREPLLLELQGRRSLSVNIFDQEEYLGCLTVFEGSRPFRSSDRALAVFFSKLLRQAIQQNPILSSTRTAVRRALRSVISGQRIDFEYRRALSMENGKHDWICMKLIPESSGSHLSGTYLSAALEERHP
;
A
#
# COMPACT_ATOMS: atom_id res chain seq x y z
N MET A 1 -9.79 -9.64 -7.11
CA MET A 1 -9.16 -9.52 -5.77
C MET A 1 -10.20 -9.67 -4.66
N LYS A 2 -9.78 -9.93 -3.40
CA LYS A 2 -10.69 -9.90 -2.24
C LYS A 2 -10.84 -8.47 -1.74
N LEU A 3 -12.03 -8.12 -1.23
CA LEU A 3 -12.32 -6.79 -0.69
C LEU A 3 -12.51 -6.82 0.84
N CYS A 4 -12.91 -5.70 1.42
CA CYS A 4 -13.34 -5.59 2.80
C CYS A 4 -14.62 -4.78 2.90
N ALA A 5 -15.32 -4.88 4.03
CA ALA A 5 -16.59 -4.20 4.25
C ALA A 5 -16.49 -2.66 4.17
N ASP A 6 -15.34 -2.10 4.57
CA ASP A 6 -15.11 -0.65 4.50
C ASP A 6 -15.09 -0.15 3.04
N ILE A 7 -14.47 -0.89 2.11
CA ILE A 7 -14.51 -0.56 0.68
C ILE A 7 -15.94 -0.57 0.15
N LEU A 8 -16.69 -1.65 0.43
CA LEU A 8 -18.07 -1.78 -0.03
C LEU A 8 -18.94 -0.64 0.50
N TYR A 9 -18.81 -0.33 1.80
CA TYR A 9 -19.54 0.78 2.41
C TYR A 9 -19.30 2.12 1.71
N TRP A 10 -18.02 2.49 1.51
CA TRP A 10 -17.69 3.79 0.91
C TRP A 10 -18.12 3.88 -0.55
N ARG A 11 -17.92 2.83 -1.34
CA ARG A 11 -18.34 2.80 -2.74
C ARG A 11 -19.87 2.82 -2.89
N LEU A 12 -20.59 2.09 -2.06
CA LEU A 12 -22.06 2.15 -2.06
C LEU A 12 -22.58 3.52 -1.60
N LYS A 13 -21.91 4.16 -0.65
CA LYS A 13 -22.26 5.50 -0.17
C LYS A 13 -22.03 6.59 -1.22
N GLU A 14 -21.12 6.40 -2.15
CA GLU A 14 -20.90 7.31 -3.28
C GLU A 14 -22.06 7.23 -4.31
N GLU A 15 -22.65 6.05 -4.48
CA GLU A 15 -23.70 5.78 -5.47
C GLU A 15 -25.13 5.91 -4.91
N LEU A 16 -25.29 5.76 -3.61
CA LEU A 16 -26.59 5.68 -2.96
C LEU A 16 -26.70 6.63 -1.78
N THR A 17 -27.91 7.14 -1.56
CA THR A 17 -28.27 7.89 -0.35
C THR A 17 -28.78 6.94 0.74
N GLY A 18 -28.61 7.32 2.02
CA GLY A 18 -29.15 6.53 3.12
C GLY A 18 -28.38 5.22 3.42
N VAL A 19 -27.08 5.18 3.08
CA VAL A 19 -26.21 4.04 3.40
C VAL A 19 -25.57 4.27 4.77
N LEU A 20 -25.80 3.33 5.70
CA LEU A 20 -25.25 3.34 7.06
C LEU A 20 -24.38 2.10 7.27
N PHE A 21 -23.36 2.24 8.11
CA PHE A 21 -22.50 1.13 8.52
C PHE A 21 -22.71 0.82 9.99
N HIS A 22 -22.98 -0.45 10.30
CA HIS A 22 -23.11 -0.97 11.64
C HIS A 22 -22.23 -2.21 11.85
N GLY A 23 -21.91 -2.48 13.10
CA GLY A 23 -21.18 -3.67 13.49
C GLY A 23 -19.67 -3.55 13.37
N ARG A 24 -19.00 -4.68 13.15
CA ARG A 24 -17.54 -4.77 13.17
C ARG A 24 -16.94 -4.18 11.89
N LYS A 25 -16.07 -3.19 12.03
CA LYS A 25 -15.30 -2.66 10.90
C LYS A 25 -14.11 -3.59 10.64
N ASN A 26 -14.25 -4.46 9.64
CA ASN A 26 -13.13 -5.23 9.13
C ASN A 26 -12.59 -4.55 7.87
N SER A 27 -11.32 -4.11 7.93
CA SER A 27 -10.61 -3.50 6.80
C SER A 27 -9.64 -4.46 6.10
N THR A 28 -9.60 -5.73 6.49
CA THR A 28 -8.75 -6.75 5.87
C THR A 28 -9.36 -7.21 4.55
N LEU A 29 -8.55 -7.33 3.50
CA LEU A 29 -8.97 -7.75 2.15
C LEU A 29 -9.18 -9.27 2.09
N ILE A 30 -10.32 -9.75 2.56
CA ILE A 30 -10.63 -11.19 2.71
C ILE A 30 -11.99 -11.59 2.14
N LEU A 31 -12.91 -10.63 1.92
CA LEU A 31 -14.27 -10.93 1.47
C LEU A 31 -14.30 -11.45 0.04
N ASN A 32 -15.07 -12.51 -0.16
CA ASN A 32 -15.39 -13.08 -1.45
C ASN A 32 -16.49 -12.26 -2.16
N ARG A 33 -16.76 -12.60 -3.43
CA ARG A 33 -17.83 -11.97 -4.22
C ARG A 33 -19.20 -12.13 -3.55
N PRO A 34 -20.14 -11.21 -3.79
CA PRO A 34 -21.45 -11.24 -3.15
C PRO A 34 -22.31 -12.39 -3.65
N GLU A 35 -23.13 -12.89 -2.73
CA GLU A 35 -24.18 -13.85 -2.96
C GLU A 35 -25.51 -13.29 -2.47
N PHE A 36 -26.62 -13.78 -3.03
CA PHE A 36 -27.93 -13.50 -2.46
C PHE A 36 -28.19 -14.39 -1.25
N TYR A 37 -28.71 -13.79 -0.19
CA TYR A 37 -29.30 -14.55 0.91
C TYR A 37 -30.82 -14.67 0.68
N LEU A 38 -31.25 -15.82 0.25
CA LEU A 38 -32.65 -16.07 -0.17
C LEU A 38 -33.40 -17.00 0.77
N ASP A 39 -32.71 -17.88 1.46
CA ASP A 39 -33.31 -18.91 2.30
C ASP A 39 -32.85 -18.78 3.75
N ARG A 40 -33.82 -18.68 4.68
CA ARG A 40 -33.54 -18.58 6.13
C ARG A 40 -32.84 -19.81 6.72
N SER A 41 -32.83 -20.93 6.02
CA SER A 41 -32.11 -22.14 6.42
C SER A 41 -30.62 -22.13 6.01
N GLN A 42 -30.21 -21.17 5.20
CA GLN A 42 -28.83 -21.04 4.75
C GLN A 42 -27.95 -20.52 5.90
N SER A 43 -26.85 -21.21 6.19
CA SER A 43 -25.79 -20.70 7.06
C SER A 43 -24.97 -19.61 6.37
N PHE A 44 -24.41 -18.68 7.16
CA PHE A 44 -23.52 -17.65 6.63
C PHE A 44 -22.08 -18.16 6.64
N GLU A 45 -21.53 -18.36 5.45
CA GLU A 45 -20.15 -18.84 5.29
C GLU A 45 -19.13 -17.75 5.67
N GLU A 46 -17.94 -18.18 6.08
CA GLU A 46 -16.86 -17.27 6.43
C GLU A 46 -16.38 -16.46 5.22
N ASN A 47 -15.94 -15.22 5.49
CA ASN A 47 -15.39 -14.30 4.49
C ASN A 47 -16.34 -14.01 3.32
N SER A 48 -17.64 -14.10 3.52
CA SER A 48 -18.66 -13.94 2.48
C SER A 48 -19.42 -12.62 2.59
N VAL A 49 -19.90 -12.15 1.44
CA VAL A 49 -20.76 -10.97 1.34
C VAL A 49 -22.15 -11.45 0.92
N TYR A 50 -23.17 -11.11 1.70
CA TYR A 50 -24.56 -11.45 1.38
C TYR A 50 -25.37 -10.17 1.14
N VAL A 51 -26.10 -10.16 0.02
CA VAL A 51 -27.09 -9.13 -0.28
C VAL A 51 -28.46 -9.68 0.07
N CYS A 52 -29.20 -9.01 0.94
CA CYS A 52 -30.45 -9.50 1.50
C CYS A 52 -31.42 -8.37 1.83
N SER A 53 -32.68 -8.74 2.04
CA SER A 53 -33.65 -7.89 2.71
C SER A 53 -33.65 -8.18 4.21
N ALA A 54 -33.69 -7.16 5.04
CA ALA A 54 -33.55 -7.28 6.49
C ALA A 54 -34.64 -8.16 7.16
N ASP A 55 -35.85 -8.21 6.58
CA ASP A 55 -36.97 -9.03 7.06
C ASP A 55 -36.80 -10.52 6.76
N HIS A 56 -35.94 -10.89 5.80
CA HIS A 56 -35.64 -12.29 5.49
C HIS A 56 -34.56 -12.90 6.41
N LEU A 57 -33.86 -12.09 7.19
CA LEU A 57 -32.81 -12.56 8.08
C LEU A 57 -33.37 -13.39 9.26
N PRO A 58 -32.73 -14.50 9.65
CA PRO A 58 -33.13 -15.29 10.82
C PRO A 58 -32.85 -14.50 12.12
N GLN A 59 -33.64 -14.77 13.16
CA GLN A 59 -33.47 -14.14 14.48
C GLN A 59 -32.22 -14.64 15.22
N THR A 60 -31.85 -15.87 14.98
CA THR A 60 -30.69 -16.55 15.59
C THR A 60 -29.73 -17.01 14.51
N PRO A 61 -28.88 -16.12 13.99
CA PRO A 61 -28.00 -16.47 12.88
C PRO A 61 -26.82 -17.37 13.31
N GLU A 62 -26.50 -18.35 12.48
CA GLU A 62 -25.22 -19.05 12.49
C GLU A 62 -24.26 -18.31 11.54
N LEU A 63 -23.36 -17.52 12.13
CA LEU A 63 -22.45 -16.66 11.36
C LEU A 63 -21.04 -17.26 11.37
N GLY A 64 -20.47 -17.43 10.17
CA GLY A 64 -19.04 -17.61 9.98
C GLY A 64 -18.25 -16.35 10.34
N GLU A 65 -16.95 -16.45 10.35
CA GLU A 65 -16.09 -15.30 10.59
C GLU A 65 -16.11 -14.32 9.40
N ASN A 66 -15.98 -13.02 9.71
CA ASN A 66 -15.85 -11.96 8.69
C ASN A 66 -16.99 -11.89 7.67
N VAL A 67 -18.21 -12.21 8.08
CA VAL A 67 -19.40 -12.03 7.23
C VAL A 67 -19.69 -10.55 7.07
N CYS A 68 -20.05 -10.14 5.85
CA CYS A 68 -20.54 -8.81 5.52
C CYS A 68 -21.94 -8.90 4.93
N LEU A 69 -22.89 -8.23 5.56
CA LEU A 69 -24.26 -8.14 5.08
C LEU A 69 -24.50 -6.79 4.41
N VAL A 70 -25.04 -6.78 3.22
CA VAL A 70 -25.58 -5.60 2.54
C VAL A 70 -27.11 -5.75 2.57
N CYS A 71 -27.73 -5.05 3.52
CA CYS A 71 -29.13 -5.21 3.87
C CYS A 71 -29.99 -4.07 3.37
N LEU A 72 -31.11 -4.40 2.75
CA LEU A 72 -32.16 -3.45 2.41
C LEU A 72 -33.22 -3.40 3.52
N GLY A 73 -33.56 -2.15 3.89
CA GLY A 73 -34.58 -1.88 4.89
C GLY A 73 -34.14 -2.16 6.32
N GLU A 74 -34.97 -1.73 7.27
CA GLU A 74 -34.76 -1.96 8.69
C GLU A 74 -35.67 -3.06 9.20
N HIS A 75 -35.13 -3.94 10.03
CA HIS A 75 -35.90 -4.93 10.76
C HIS A 75 -35.24 -5.23 12.10
N TRP A 76 -36.04 -5.52 13.12
CA TRP A 76 -35.55 -5.78 14.48
C TRP A 76 -34.56 -6.98 14.56
N ASN A 77 -34.61 -7.92 13.62
CA ASN A 77 -33.67 -9.04 13.52
C ASN A 77 -32.21 -8.57 13.38
N LEU A 78 -31.95 -7.39 12.81
CA LEU A 78 -30.60 -6.86 12.60
C LEU A 78 -29.83 -6.67 13.91
N ASN A 79 -30.51 -6.50 15.05
CA ASN A 79 -29.85 -6.37 16.34
C ASN A 79 -28.96 -7.58 16.68
N ALA A 80 -29.32 -8.77 16.20
CA ALA A 80 -28.53 -10.00 16.40
C ALA A 80 -27.23 -10.03 15.60
N TYR A 81 -27.06 -9.12 14.63
CA TYR A 81 -25.92 -9.08 13.71
C TYR A 81 -24.91 -7.98 14.02
N TYR A 82 -25.37 -6.84 14.58
CA TYR A 82 -24.54 -5.64 14.75
C TYR A 82 -23.27 -5.87 15.57
N GLU A 83 -23.26 -6.77 16.53
CA GLU A 83 -22.08 -7.07 17.34
C GLU A 83 -21.22 -8.20 16.76
N ARG A 84 -21.71 -8.92 15.76
CA ARG A 84 -21.14 -10.17 15.28
C ARG A 84 -20.51 -10.09 13.90
N CYS A 85 -21.03 -9.25 13.00
CA CYS A 85 -20.56 -9.11 11.64
C CYS A 85 -20.58 -7.65 11.17
N SER A 86 -20.13 -7.38 9.93
CA SER A 86 -20.26 -6.08 9.27
C SER A 86 -21.65 -5.97 8.63
N VAL A 87 -22.38 -4.89 8.88
CA VAL A 87 -23.69 -4.65 8.26
C VAL A 87 -23.68 -3.29 7.56
N ILE A 88 -23.90 -3.32 6.25
CA ILE A 88 -24.13 -2.13 5.43
C ILE A 88 -25.63 -2.05 5.19
N LEU A 89 -26.27 -1.11 5.86
CA LEU A 89 -27.71 -0.92 5.82
C LEU A 89 -28.07 0.14 4.77
N ILE A 90 -29.00 -0.18 3.89
CA ILE A 90 -29.47 0.71 2.83
C ILE A 90 -30.93 1.04 3.06
N HIS A 91 -31.19 2.32 3.37
CA HIS A 91 -32.53 2.83 3.57
C HIS A 91 -33.20 3.21 2.24
N GLY A 92 -34.51 3.11 2.21
CA GLY A 92 -35.33 3.49 1.07
C GLY A 92 -35.79 2.31 0.21
N SER A 93 -36.65 2.61 -0.76
CA SER A 93 -37.20 1.63 -1.69
C SER A 93 -36.25 1.35 -2.85
N GLN A 94 -35.16 0.65 -2.57
CA GLN A 94 -34.23 0.23 -3.61
C GLN A 94 -34.56 -1.19 -4.07
N ASP A 95 -34.27 -1.50 -5.34
CA ASP A 95 -34.36 -2.85 -5.86
C ASP A 95 -33.13 -3.68 -5.41
N ILE A 96 -33.36 -4.84 -4.82
CA ILE A 96 -32.31 -5.73 -4.35
C ILE A 96 -31.37 -6.19 -5.46
N PHE A 97 -31.87 -6.39 -6.68
CA PHE A 97 -31.04 -6.75 -7.83
C PHE A 97 -30.14 -5.60 -8.25
N ARG A 98 -30.63 -4.35 -8.16
CA ARG A 98 -29.80 -3.18 -8.38
C ARG A 98 -28.66 -3.09 -7.36
N ILE A 99 -28.94 -3.32 -6.09
CA ILE A 99 -27.92 -3.32 -5.03
C ILE A 99 -26.91 -4.42 -5.26
N PHE A 100 -27.35 -5.62 -5.60
CA PHE A 100 -26.47 -6.74 -5.92
C PHE A 100 -25.53 -6.38 -7.08
N ASN A 101 -26.05 -5.80 -8.15
CA ASN A 101 -25.23 -5.37 -9.29
C ASN A 101 -24.23 -4.30 -8.90
N LEU A 102 -24.59 -3.30 -8.08
CA LEU A 102 -23.66 -2.30 -7.58
C LEU A 102 -22.54 -2.93 -6.76
N VAL A 103 -22.86 -3.88 -5.87
CA VAL A 103 -21.81 -4.60 -5.12
C VAL A 103 -20.89 -5.38 -6.06
N GLN A 104 -21.44 -6.06 -7.07
CA GLN A 104 -20.65 -6.74 -8.11
C GLN A 104 -19.76 -5.79 -8.89
N GLU A 105 -20.25 -4.60 -9.24
CA GLU A 105 -19.48 -3.56 -9.94
C GLU A 105 -18.29 -3.09 -9.11
N VAL A 106 -18.46 -2.94 -7.78
CA VAL A 106 -17.35 -2.63 -6.88
C VAL A 106 -16.28 -3.72 -6.97
N PHE A 107 -16.65 -5.00 -6.90
CA PHE A 107 -15.67 -6.09 -7.06
C PHE A 107 -14.99 -6.05 -8.43
N ASN A 108 -15.74 -5.84 -9.51
CA ASN A 108 -15.20 -5.76 -10.86
C ASN A 108 -14.20 -4.61 -11.02
N GLN A 109 -14.47 -3.45 -10.41
CA GLN A 109 -13.55 -2.31 -10.43
C GLN A 109 -12.18 -2.66 -9.83
N TYR A 110 -12.18 -3.33 -8.68
CA TYR A 110 -10.93 -3.71 -8.00
C TYR A 110 -10.23 -4.91 -8.69
N ASP A 111 -10.96 -5.85 -9.27
CA ASP A 111 -10.40 -6.92 -10.10
C ASP A 111 -9.72 -6.33 -11.35
N THR A 112 -10.38 -5.40 -12.04
CA THR A 112 -9.81 -4.70 -13.20
C THR A 112 -8.53 -3.93 -12.84
N TRP A 113 -8.51 -3.29 -11.66
CA TRP A 113 -7.31 -2.63 -11.16
C TRP A 113 -6.18 -3.64 -10.91
N GLU A 114 -6.44 -4.73 -10.21
CA GLU A 114 -5.45 -5.80 -9.96
C GLU A 114 -4.90 -6.37 -11.26
N GLU A 115 -5.78 -6.72 -12.21
CA GLU A 115 -5.41 -7.25 -13.53
C GLU A 115 -4.53 -6.25 -14.30
N ARG A 116 -4.88 -4.96 -14.26
CA ARG A 116 -4.08 -3.90 -14.89
C ARG A 116 -2.70 -3.78 -14.28
N LEU A 117 -2.57 -3.85 -12.96
CA LEU A 117 -1.26 -3.84 -12.29
C LEU A 117 -0.41 -5.05 -12.68
N TRP A 118 -1.01 -6.26 -12.73
CA TRP A 118 -0.32 -7.46 -13.20
C TRP A 118 0.08 -7.37 -14.67
N PHE A 119 -0.75 -6.78 -15.50
CA PHE A 119 -0.42 -6.54 -16.91
C PHE A 119 0.81 -5.63 -17.03
N ILE A 120 0.81 -4.49 -16.33
CA ILE A 120 1.94 -3.54 -16.31
C ILE A 120 3.21 -4.25 -15.84
N LEU A 121 3.13 -4.99 -14.73
CA LEU A 121 4.25 -5.71 -14.15
C LEU A 121 4.87 -6.72 -15.13
N ARG A 122 4.06 -7.52 -15.80
CA ARG A 122 4.53 -8.55 -16.77
C ARG A 122 5.20 -7.95 -18.01
N HIS A 123 4.84 -6.74 -18.38
CA HIS A 123 5.39 -6.07 -19.57
C HIS A 123 6.57 -5.13 -19.26
N GLY A 124 7.10 -5.18 -18.03
CA GLY A 124 8.28 -4.41 -17.63
C GLY A 124 8.08 -2.90 -17.69
N ALA A 125 6.85 -2.44 -17.51
CA ALA A 125 6.51 -1.02 -17.57
C ALA A 125 7.07 -0.21 -16.39
N ALA A 126 7.12 1.11 -16.55
CA ALA A 126 7.61 2.02 -15.54
C ALA A 126 6.74 2.01 -14.26
N LEU A 127 7.35 2.18 -13.10
CA LEU A 127 6.67 2.28 -11.80
C LEU A 127 5.62 3.40 -11.77
N SER A 128 5.87 4.52 -12.48
CA SER A 128 4.91 5.60 -12.67
C SER A 128 3.58 5.13 -13.26
N GLN A 129 3.60 4.19 -14.22
CA GLN A 129 2.38 3.63 -14.80
C GLN A 129 1.55 2.83 -13.80
N MET A 130 2.20 2.14 -12.85
CA MET A 130 1.49 1.45 -11.75
C MET A 130 0.82 2.45 -10.80
N LEU A 131 1.52 3.54 -10.45
CA LEU A 131 0.94 4.61 -9.65
C LEU A 131 -0.25 5.28 -10.37
N ASP A 132 -0.10 5.61 -11.65
CA ASP A 132 -1.17 6.19 -12.45
C ASP A 132 -2.40 5.28 -12.55
N ALA A 133 -2.20 3.97 -12.71
CA ALA A 133 -3.27 2.99 -12.72
C ALA A 133 -4.02 2.89 -11.38
N SER A 134 -3.37 3.34 -10.30
CA SER A 134 -3.92 3.27 -8.93
C SER A 134 -4.61 4.56 -8.47
N ARG A 135 -4.58 5.64 -9.28
CA ARG A 135 -5.20 6.93 -8.91
C ARG A 135 -6.68 6.81 -8.56
N GLY A 136 -7.48 6.09 -9.36
CA GLY A 136 -8.92 5.92 -9.13
C GLY A 136 -9.26 5.04 -7.92
N ILE A 137 -8.29 4.29 -7.38
CA ILE A 137 -8.46 3.46 -6.19
C ILE A 137 -8.15 4.25 -4.93
N PHE A 138 -6.99 4.92 -4.89
CA PHE A 138 -6.58 5.70 -3.73
C PHE A 138 -7.25 7.07 -3.67
N GLU A 139 -7.51 7.70 -4.82
CA GLU A 139 -8.09 9.04 -4.94
C GLU A 139 -7.29 10.14 -4.22
N ASN A 140 -6.12 9.80 -3.76
CA ASN A 140 -5.19 10.64 -3.02
C ASN A 140 -3.81 10.63 -3.68
N PRO A 141 -3.03 11.71 -3.55
CA PRO A 141 -1.69 11.80 -4.11
C PRO A 141 -0.75 10.72 -3.57
N MET A 142 0.07 10.15 -4.45
CA MET A 142 1.02 9.09 -4.10
C MET A 142 2.43 9.48 -4.51
N LEU A 143 3.39 9.05 -3.70
CA LEU A 143 4.81 9.20 -3.92
C LEU A 143 5.52 7.87 -3.65
N LEU A 144 6.34 7.41 -4.57
CA LEU A 144 7.20 6.25 -4.41
C LEU A 144 8.66 6.70 -4.39
N ILE A 145 9.35 6.39 -3.31
CA ILE A 145 10.76 6.74 -3.10
C ILE A 145 11.57 5.43 -3.03
N GLY A 146 12.70 5.38 -3.72
CA GLY A 146 13.64 4.26 -3.66
C GLY A 146 14.48 4.24 -2.38
N SER A 147 15.23 3.15 -2.18
CA SER A 147 16.16 3.00 -1.05
C SER A 147 17.31 4.02 -1.06
N ASP A 148 17.56 4.66 -2.19
CA ASP A 148 18.53 5.73 -2.40
C ASP A 148 17.90 7.13 -2.32
N PHE A 149 16.62 7.21 -1.87
CA PHE A 149 15.81 8.41 -1.75
C PHE A 149 15.51 9.13 -3.08
N ARG A 150 15.73 8.48 -4.22
CA ARG A 150 15.27 8.98 -5.51
C ARG A 150 13.77 8.79 -5.67
N TYR A 151 13.16 9.70 -6.38
CA TYR A 151 11.76 9.58 -6.77
C TYR A 151 11.62 8.52 -7.87
N LEU A 152 10.91 7.44 -7.57
CA LEU A 152 10.62 6.35 -8.51
C LEU A 152 9.31 6.55 -9.25
N GLY A 153 8.42 7.36 -8.67
CA GLY A 153 7.13 7.70 -9.27
C GLY A 153 6.32 8.62 -8.37
N VAL A 154 5.48 9.42 -9.00
CA VAL A 154 4.64 10.40 -8.32
C VAL A 154 3.31 10.54 -9.06
N THR A 155 2.24 10.77 -8.32
CA THR A 155 0.96 11.23 -8.86
C THR A 155 0.65 12.62 -8.33
N GLU A 156 -0.11 13.44 -9.11
CA GLU A 156 -0.50 14.79 -8.72
C GLU A 156 0.69 15.67 -8.29
N GLU A 157 1.73 15.67 -9.11
CA GLU A 157 3.01 16.34 -8.86
C GLU A 157 2.85 17.81 -8.44
N GLU A 158 2.02 18.57 -9.14
CA GLU A 158 1.76 19.99 -8.84
C GLU A 158 1.15 20.17 -7.43
N TYR A 159 0.27 19.25 -7.02
CA TYR A 159 -0.28 19.26 -5.67
C TYR A 159 0.82 19.03 -4.63
N LEU A 160 1.67 18.04 -4.83
CA LEU A 160 2.75 17.71 -3.90
C LEU A 160 3.80 18.83 -3.81
N LYS A 161 4.17 19.44 -4.94
CA LYS A 161 5.04 20.62 -4.97
C LYS A 161 4.47 21.79 -4.17
N LYS A 162 3.23 22.17 -4.45
CA LYS A 162 2.57 23.32 -3.84
C LYS A 162 2.25 23.11 -2.36
N GLN A 163 1.83 21.93 -1.99
CA GLN A 163 1.29 21.66 -0.66
C GLN A 163 2.33 21.16 0.35
N LEU A 164 3.33 20.43 -0.13
CA LEU A 164 4.38 19.84 0.72
C LEU A 164 5.75 20.49 0.50
N GLY A 165 5.84 21.45 -0.44
CA GLY A 165 7.12 22.09 -0.78
C GLY A 165 8.17 21.09 -1.28
N LEU A 166 7.73 19.98 -1.89
CA LEU A 166 8.64 18.97 -2.43
C LEU A 166 9.31 19.51 -3.70
N GLN A 167 10.62 19.44 -3.74
CA GLN A 167 11.41 19.79 -4.92
C GLN A 167 11.55 18.55 -5.81
N LEU A 168 10.47 18.22 -6.55
CA LEU A 168 10.43 17.05 -7.43
C LEU A 168 11.26 17.24 -8.72
N ASP A 169 11.74 18.47 -8.97
CA ASP A 169 12.66 18.79 -10.08
C ASP A 169 14.08 18.29 -9.81
N THR A 170 14.42 18.04 -8.55
CA THR A 170 15.64 17.32 -8.16
C THR A 170 15.34 15.83 -8.16
N GLN A 171 16.26 15.02 -8.67
CA GLN A 171 16.04 13.56 -8.75
C GLN A 171 15.97 12.86 -7.38
N SER A 172 16.28 13.55 -6.29
CA SER A 172 16.33 13.01 -4.93
C SER A 172 15.63 13.92 -3.91
N PHE A 173 15.24 13.32 -2.81
CA PHE A 173 14.67 14.05 -1.67
C PHE A 173 15.71 14.93 -1.01
N ASP A 174 15.33 16.15 -0.62
CA ASP A 174 16.20 17.05 0.13
C ASP A 174 16.66 16.43 1.45
N VAL A 175 17.97 16.36 1.61
CA VAL A 175 18.68 15.73 2.72
C VAL A 175 18.26 16.24 4.08
N GLU A 176 18.19 17.56 4.24
CA GLU A 176 17.90 18.18 5.53
C GLU A 176 16.43 17.95 5.92
N LYS A 177 15.53 18.03 4.95
CA LYS A 177 14.10 17.72 5.17
C LYS A 177 13.88 16.26 5.51
N MET A 178 14.62 15.34 4.86
CA MET A 178 14.54 13.92 5.17
C MET A 178 15.11 13.61 6.56
N ALA A 179 16.26 14.17 6.93
CA ALA A 179 16.83 13.99 8.25
C ALA A 179 15.88 14.48 9.34
N THR A 180 15.26 15.65 9.14
CA THR A 180 14.25 16.20 10.04
C THR A 180 13.02 15.28 10.11
N PHE A 181 12.52 14.80 8.98
CA PHE A 181 11.37 13.90 8.92
C PHE A 181 11.64 12.58 9.64
N LEU A 182 12.79 11.95 9.40
CA LEU A 182 13.19 10.70 10.03
C LEU A 182 13.41 10.86 11.55
N SER A 183 13.99 11.99 11.98
CA SER A 183 14.24 12.26 13.40
C SER A 183 12.96 12.54 14.19
N LEU A 184 11.99 13.22 13.57
CA LEU A 184 10.71 13.54 14.22
C LEU A 184 9.78 12.34 14.38
N HIS A 185 9.89 11.33 13.50
CA HIS A 185 8.90 10.26 13.40
C HIS A 185 9.44 8.88 13.76
N ASP A 186 10.69 8.80 14.26
CA ASP A 186 11.37 7.51 14.56
C ASP A 186 11.19 6.47 13.44
N MET A 187 11.17 6.96 12.19
CA MET A 187 11.00 6.14 11.00
C MET A 187 12.28 5.35 10.74
N SER A 188 12.45 4.27 11.49
CA SER A 188 13.50 3.32 11.15
C SER A 188 13.12 2.62 9.84
N ASN A 189 14.08 2.45 8.94
CA ASN A 189 13.95 1.60 7.75
C ASN A 189 13.59 0.14 8.10
N TYR A 190 13.38 -0.17 9.37
CA TYR A 190 13.03 -1.49 9.87
C TYR A 190 11.53 -1.67 10.15
N VAL A 191 10.73 -0.57 10.14
CA VAL A 191 9.31 -0.66 10.39
C VAL A 191 8.62 -1.30 9.20
N ARG A 192 8.02 -2.47 9.40
CA ARG A 192 7.31 -3.24 8.37
C ARG A 192 5.81 -2.96 8.33
N GLU A 193 5.28 -2.43 9.43
CA GLU A 193 3.88 -2.05 9.52
C GLU A 193 3.63 -0.71 8.83
N PRO A 194 2.47 -0.53 8.19
CA PRO A 194 2.10 0.76 7.62
C PRO A 194 2.01 1.85 8.70
N LEU A 195 2.63 2.98 8.44
CA LEU A 195 2.70 4.12 9.34
C LEU A 195 1.73 5.21 8.91
N LEU A 196 0.89 5.64 9.83
CA LEU A 196 0.08 6.85 9.66
C LEU A 196 0.83 8.00 10.33
N LEU A 197 1.27 8.96 9.53
CA LEU A 197 2.11 10.07 9.94
C LEU A 197 1.37 11.38 9.72
N GLU A 198 1.72 12.38 10.52
CA GLU A 198 1.27 13.75 10.31
C GLU A 198 2.48 14.64 10.05
N LEU A 199 2.52 15.22 8.86
CA LEU A 199 3.57 16.12 8.43
C LEU A 199 2.97 17.49 8.09
N GLN A 200 3.39 18.53 8.79
CA GLN A 200 2.91 19.92 8.60
C GLN A 200 1.36 20.02 8.64
N GLY A 201 0.72 19.33 9.58
CA GLY A 201 -0.73 19.30 9.72
C GLY A 201 -1.46 18.47 8.66
N ARG A 202 -0.74 17.66 7.88
CA ARG A 202 -1.30 16.75 6.86
C ARG A 202 -0.99 15.30 7.19
N ARG A 203 -1.99 14.48 7.05
CA ARG A 203 -1.87 13.04 7.28
C ARG A 203 -1.29 12.37 6.04
N SER A 204 -0.40 11.42 6.27
CA SER A 204 0.14 10.55 5.23
C SER A 204 0.17 9.12 5.72
N LEU A 205 -0.02 8.18 4.79
CA LEU A 205 0.08 6.75 5.02
C LEU A 205 1.31 6.23 4.29
N SER A 206 2.31 5.79 5.03
CA SER A 206 3.57 5.30 4.49
C SER A 206 3.72 3.80 4.67
N VAL A 207 4.14 3.11 3.62
CA VAL A 207 4.40 1.66 3.62
C VAL A 207 5.80 1.42 3.10
N ASN A 208 6.67 0.94 3.98
CA ASN A 208 8.03 0.55 3.60
C ASN A 208 8.00 -0.76 2.80
N ILE A 209 8.81 -0.81 1.76
CA ILE A 209 8.90 -1.93 0.83
C ILE A 209 10.22 -2.66 1.09
N PHE A 210 10.13 -3.95 1.40
CA PHE A 210 11.29 -4.80 1.64
C PHE A 210 11.30 -6.01 0.72
N ASP A 211 12.50 -6.45 0.37
CA ASP A 211 12.78 -7.80 -0.12
C ASP A 211 13.55 -8.53 0.97
N GLN A 212 12.90 -9.48 1.63
CA GLN A 212 13.40 -10.11 2.85
C GLN A 212 13.83 -9.06 3.91
N GLU A 213 15.13 -8.87 4.13
CA GLU A 213 15.70 -7.87 5.05
C GLU A 213 16.19 -6.59 4.33
N GLU A 214 16.17 -6.56 2.99
CA GLU A 214 16.65 -5.43 2.22
C GLU A 214 15.55 -4.40 2.02
N TYR A 215 15.78 -3.16 2.44
CA TYR A 215 14.89 -2.04 2.18
C TYR A 215 15.00 -1.59 0.72
N LEU A 216 13.90 -1.61 0.00
CA LEU A 216 13.82 -1.23 -1.42
C LEU A 216 13.28 0.18 -1.63
N GLY A 217 12.48 0.69 -0.71
CA GLY A 217 11.86 1.99 -0.82
C GLY A 217 10.62 2.15 0.03
N CYS A 218 9.86 3.22 -0.21
CA CYS A 218 8.64 3.55 0.52
C CYS A 218 7.57 4.09 -0.42
N LEU A 219 6.36 3.55 -0.31
CA LEU A 219 5.14 4.13 -0.87
C LEU A 219 4.51 5.04 0.18
N THR A 220 4.29 6.30 -0.16
CA THR A 220 3.56 7.25 0.68
C THR A 220 2.33 7.76 -0.06
N VAL A 221 1.17 7.64 0.58
CA VAL A 221 -0.11 8.22 0.14
C VAL A 221 -0.39 9.42 1.05
N PHE A 222 -0.69 10.58 0.47
CA PHE A 222 -0.97 11.81 1.22
C PHE A 222 -2.47 12.06 1.27
N GLU A 223 -2.99 12.47 2.41
CA GLU A 223 -4.38 12.88 2.53
C GLU A 223 -4.57 14.20 1.75
N GLY A 224 -5.33 14.15 0.68
CA GLY A 224 -5.51 15.25 -0.27
C GLY A 224 -6.95 15.40 -0.72
N SER A 225 -7.35 14.66 -1.73
CA SER A 225 -8.68 14.77 -2.34
C SER A 225 -9.80 14.27 -1.42
N ARG A 226 -9.49 13.31 -0.55
CA ARG A 226 -10.41 12.80 0.48
C ARG A 226 -9.68 12.39 1.75
N PRO A 227 -10.39 12.32 2.89
CA PRO A 227 -9.87 11.74 4.13
C PRO A 227 -9.51 10.25 3.96
N PHE A 228 -8.55 9.77 4.75
CA PHE A 228 -8.22 8.35 4.79
C PHE A 228 -9.40 7.52 5.30
N ARG A 229 -9.61 6.39 4.61
CA ARG A 229 -10.52 5.31 4.98
C ARG A 229 -9.76 4.18 5.67
N SER A 230 -10.44 3.40 6.47
CA SER A 230 -9.80 2.25 7.17
C SER A 230 -9.19 1.24 6.19
N SER A 231 -9.79 1.10 5.01
CA SER A 231 -9.34 0.23 3.92
C SER A 231 -8.06 0.67 3.22
N ASP A 232 -7.71 1.96 3.28
CA ASP A 232 -6.53 2.50 2.56
C ASP A 232 -5.23 1.81 3.01
N ARG A 233 -5.13 1.47 4.31
CA ARG A 233 -3.99 0.73 4.85
C ARG A 233 -3.81 -0.64 4.19
N ALA A 234 -4.88 -1.40 4.07
CA ALA A 234 -4.84 -2.73 3.46
C ALA A 234 -4.56 -2.66 1.96
N LEU A 235 -5.14 -1.67 1.26
CA LEU A 235 -4.89 -1.40 -0.16
C LEU A 235 -3.43 -0.99 -0.40
N ALA A 236 -2.86 -0.13 0.44
CA ALA A 236 -1.46 0.28 0.33
C ALA A 236 -0.50 -0.89 0.57
N VAL A 237 -0.79 -1.78 1.53
CA VAL A 237 -0.04 -3.02 1.74
C VAL A 237 -0.15 -3.98 0.54
N PHE A 238 -1.34 -4.13 -0.03
CA PHE A 238 -1.52 -4.94 -1.23
C PHE A 238 -0.70 -4.37 -2.40
N PHE A 239 -0.82 -3.07 -2.65
CA PHE A 239 -0.11 -2.39 -3.74
C PHE A 239 1.41 -2.43 -3.55
N SER A 240 1.91 -2.24 -2.33
CA SER A 240 3.35 -2.30 -2.03
C SER A 240 3.98 -3.65 -2.38
N LYS A 241 3.24 -4.76 -2.28
CA LYS A 241 3.71 -6.09 -2.69
C LYS A 241 3.96 -6.18 -4.19
N LEU A 242 3.12 -5.55 -5.00
CA LEU A 242 3.28 -5.48 -6.46
C LEU A 242 4.41 -4.53 -6.85
N LEU A 243 4.50 -3.38 -6.17
CA LEU A 243 5.61 -2.43 -6.36
C LEU A 243 6.96 -3.08 -6.03
N ARG A 244 7.04 -3.92 -4.97
CA ARG A 244 8.24 -4.68 -4.67
C ARG A 244 8.69 -5.51 -5.88
N GLN A 245 7.79 -6.25 -6.50
CA GLN A 245 8.12 -7.07 -7.67
C GLN A 245 8.57 -6.19 -8.85
N ALA A 246 7.90 -5.05 -9.08
CA ALA A 246 8.27 -4.12 -10.13
C ALA A 246 9.67 -3.50 -9.92
N ILE A 247 10.02 -3.13 -8.68
CA ILE A 247 11.36 -2.62 -8.33
C ILE A 247 12.42 -3.70 -8.57
N GLN A 248 12.15 -4.95 -8.18
CA GLN A 248 13.07 -6.07 -8.38
C GLN A 248 13.31 -6.40 -9.86
N GLN A 249 12.27 -6.29 -10.70
CA GLN A 249 12.35 -6.54 -12.14
C GLN A 249 12.98 -5.41 -12.93
N ASN A 250 13.10 -4.22 -12.35
CA ASN A 250 13.67 -3.08 -13.03
C ASN A 250 15.21 -3.15 -12.99
N PRO A 251 15.88 -3.42 -14.14
CA PRO A 251 17.34 -3.61 -14.19
C PRO A 251 18.10 -2.34 -13.78
N ILE A 252 17.55 -1.15 -14.00
CA ILE A 252 18.20 0.12 -13.66
C ILE A 252 18.22 0.30 -12.13
N LEU A 253 17.17 -0.15 -11.43
CA LEU A 253 17.04 -0.03 -9.97
C LEU A 253 17.72 -1.20 -9.24
N SER A 254 17.77 -2.37 -9.86
CA SER A 254 18.24 -3.61 -9.22
C SER A 254 19.71 -3.93 -9.50
N SER A 255 20.27 -3.49 -10.67
CA SER A 255 21.44 -4.20 -11.19
C SER A 255 22.80 -3.72 -10.67
N THR A 256 23.00 -2.43 -10.44
CA THR A 256 24.38 -2.00 -10.14
C THR A 256 24.61 -1.78 -8.66
N ARG A 257 23.71 -1.10 -7.96
CA ARG A 257 23.91 -0.73 -6.56
C ARG A 257 23.68 -1.88 -5.59
N THR A 258 22.65 -2.69 -5.80
CA THR A 258 22.35 -3.85 -4.95
C THR A 258 23.42 -4.92 -5.09
N ALA A 259 23.86 -5.19 -6.32
CA ALA A 259 24.96 -6.14 -6.59
C ALA A 259 26.27 -5.64 -5.96
N VAL A 260 26.62 -4.38 -6.17
CA VAL A 260 27.82 -3.76 -5.58
C VAL A 260 27.76 -3.77 -4.04
N ARG A 261 26.61 -3.44 -3.44
CA ARG A 261 26.45 -3.49 -1.97
C ARG A 261 26.55 -4.90 -1.40
N ARG A 262 25.92 -5.89 -2.06
CA ARG A 262 26.04 -7.30 -1.64
C ARG A 262 27.49 -7.77 -1.75
N ALA A 263 28.14 -7.41 -2.83
CA ALA A 263 29.55 -7.71 -3.03
C ALA A 263 30.43 -7.07 -1.96
N LEU A 264 30.24 -5.78 -1.67
CA LEU A 264 30.98 -5.08 -0.62
C LEU A 264 30.73 -5.67 0.77
N ARG A 265 29.48 -6.01 1.12
CA ARG A 265 29.17 -6.70 2.38
C ARG A 265 29.87 -8.03 2.47
N SER A 266 29.87 -8.84 1.40
CA SER A 266 30.58 -10.12 1.35
C SER A 266 32.06 -9.94 1.54
N VAL A 267 32.68 -8.92 0.91
CA VAL A 267 34.10 -8.57 1.12
C VAL A 267 34.39 -8.22 2.57
N ILE A 268 33.61 -7.32 3.14
CA ILE A 268 33.79 -6.83 4.53
C ILE A 268 33.60 -7.97 5.55
N SER A 269 32.66 -8.90 5.28
CA SER A 269 32.40 -10.06 6.16
C SER A 269 33.29 -11.27 5.88
N GLY A 270 34.29 -11.15 4.98
CA GLY A 270 35.23 -12.22 4.65
C GLY A 270 34.61 -13.42 3.91
N GLN A 271 33.42 -13.22 3.32
CA GLN A 271 32.74 -14.27 2.53
C GLN A 271 33.27 -14.33 1.09
N ARG A 272 33.19 -15.50 0.47
CA ARG A 272 33.53 -15.63 -0.95
C ARG A 272 32.53 -14.86 -1.81
N ILE A 273 33.06 -14.05 -2.71
CA ILE A 273 32.28 -13.27 -3.66
C ILE A 273 32.05 -14.11 -4.92
N ASP A 274 30.79 -14.21 -5.38
CA ASP A 274 30.44 -14.84 -6.63
C ASP A 274 31.03 -14.08 -7.83
N PHE A 275 31.27 -14.79 -8.94
CA PHE A 275 31.89 -14.24 -10.14
C PHE A 275 31.17 -13.01 -10.70
N GLU A 276 29.83 -13.00 -10.69
CA GLU A 276 29.03 -11.86 -11.14
C GLU A 276 29.26 -10.59 -10.29
N TYR A 277 29.45 -10.76 -8.99
CA TYR A 277 29.76 -9.64 -8.07
C TYR A 277 31.18 -9.11 -8.23
N ARG A 278 32.15 -9.97 -8.57
CA ARG A 278 33.53 -9.53 -8.88
C ARG A 278 33.55 -8.65 -10.12
N ARG A 279 32.74 -8.98 -11.12
CA ARG A 279 32.58 -8.19 -12.34
C ARG A 279 31.94 -6.85 -12.06
N ALA A 280 30.86 -6.80 -11.22
CA ALA A 280 30.21 -5.57 -10.81
C ALA A 280 31.13 -4.61 -10.04
N LEU A 281 32.10 -5.15 -9.29
CA LEU A 281 33.12 -4.37 -8.58
C LEU A 281 34.34 -4.02 -9.44
N SER A 282 34.33 -4.38 -10.74
CA SER A 282 35.50 -4.21 -11.63
C SER A 282 36.80 -4.81 -11.08
N MET A 283 36.71 -5.80 -10.18
CA MET A 283 37.88 -6.42 -9.54
C MET A 283 38.66 -7.34 -10.49
N GLU A 284 38.14 -7.63 -11.69
CA GLU A 284 38.80 -8.55 -12.63
C GLU A 284 40.07 -7.97 -13.26
N ASN A 285 40.24 -6.66 -13.27
CA ASN A 285 41.30 -6.02 -14.04
C ASN A 285 42.47 -5.48 -13.20
N GLY A 286 42.43 -5.60 -11.87
CA GLY A 286 43.54 -5.17 -10.99
C GLY A 286 43.95 -3.69 -11.11
N LYS A 287 43.10 -2.83 -11.70
CA LYS A 287 43.40 -1.45 -12.02
C LYS A 287 42.90 -0.42 -11.01
N HIS A 288 42.12 -0.86 -10.01
CA HIS A 288 41.54 0.07 -9.03
C HIS A 288 41.86 -0.39 -7.60
N ASP A 289 42.36 0.52 -6.81
CA ASP A 289 42.45 0.34 -5.35
C ASP A 289 41.16 0.72 -4.70
N TRP A 290 40.66 -0.12 -3.83
CA TRP A 290 39.43 0.14 -3.08
C TRP A 290 39.77 0.61 -1.68
N ILE A 291 39.21 1.75 -1.28
CA ILE A 291 39.30 2.26 0.08
C ILE A 291 37.96 2.00 0.79
N CYS A 292 37.98 1.29 1.89
CA CYS A 292 36.81 1.07 2.73
C CYS A 292 36.86 2.03 3.92
N MET A 293 35.87 2.93 4.02
CA MET A 293 35.68 3.82 5.16
C MET A 293 34.49 3.41 5.99
N LYS A 294 34.67 3.29 7.32
CA LYS A 294 33.58 3.12 8.26
C LYS A 294 33.24 4.46 8.86
N LEU A 295 32.04 4.96 8.55
CA LEU A 295 31.51 6.17 9.18
C LEU A 295 30.75 5.79 10.44
N ILE A 296 31.12 6.36 11.58
CA ILE A 296 30.45 6.17 12.86
C ILE A 296 29.82 7.52 13.23
N PRO A 297 28.47 7.61 13.35
CA PRO A 297 27.85 8.86 13.79
C PRO A 297 28.28 9.19 15.23
N GLU A 298 28.57 10.44 15.51
CA GLU A 298 28.99 10.91 16.85
C GLU A 298 27.86 10.85 17.89
N SER A 299 26.60 10.80 17.47
CA SER A 299 25.45 10.70 18.37
C SER A 299 24.58 9.49 18.02
N SER A 300 24.15 8.79 19.06
CA SER A 300 23.22 7.63 18.96
C SER A 300 21.80 8.01 18.47
N GLY A 301 21.54 9.28 18.16
CA GLY A 301 20.25 9.79 17.70
C GLY A 301 20.14 10.04 16.20
N SER A 302 21.22 9.92 15.43
CA SER A 302 21.14 10.11 13.97
C SER A 302 20.78 8.79 13.28
N HIS A 303 19.49 8.59 13.02
CA HIS A 303 18.94 7.45 12.26
C HIS A 303 19.16 7.56 10.73
N LEU A 304 20.20 8.26 10.29
CA LEU A 304 20.57 8.33 8.88
C LEU A 304 20.97 6.94 8.40
N SER A 305 20.18 6.36 7.49
CA SER A 305 20.52 5.05 6.95
C SER A 305 21.85 5.13 6.19
N GLY A 306 22.67 4.07 6.28
CA GLY A 306 23.91 3.97 5.52
C GLY A 306 23.72 4.13 4.00
N THR A 307 22.52 3.83 3.52
CA THR A 307 22.07 4.03 2.14
C THR A 307 22.03 5.49 1.75
N TYR A 308 21.52 6.31 2.64
CA TYR A 308 21.43 7.74 2.48
C TYR A 308 22.81 8.41 2.47
N LEU A 309 23.67 8.06 3.43
CA LEU A 309 25.05 8.56 3.45
C LEU A 309 25.82 8.19 2.19
N SER A 310 25.59 6.97 1.66
CA SER A 310 26.18 6.54 0.38
C SER A 310 25.70 7.39 -0.79
N ALA A 311 24.38 7.64 -0.90
CA ALA A 311 23.83 8.47 -1.98
C ALA A 311 24.34 9.92 -1.90
N ALA A 312 24.37 10.51 -0.71
CA ALA A 312 24.86 11.87 -0.50
C ALA A 312 26.37 12.03 -0.79
N LEU A 313 27.17 10.99 -0.52
CA LEU A 313 28.58 10.97 -0.86
C LEU A 313 28.82 10.85 -2.36
N GLU A 314 28.01 10.03 -3.06
CA GLU A 314 28.11 9.87 -4.53
C GLU A 314 27.71 11.15 -5.28
N GLU A 315 26.74 11.95 -4.76
CA GLU A 315 26.38 13.25 -5.37
C GLU A 315 27.49 14.32 -5.24
N ARG A 316 28.25 14.24 -4.16
CA ARG A 316 29.34 15.22 -3.90
C ARG A 316 30.70 14.82 -4.51
N HIS A 317 30.86 13.54 -4.79
CA HIS A 317 32.10 12.96 -5.34
C HIS A 317 31.74 11.93 -6.43
N PRO A 318 31.29 12.42 -7.63
CA PRO A 318 30.89 11.56 -8.75
C PRO A 318 32.07 10.74 -9.33
#